data_32d50a18ebe8ffb23cc78ba9f41fc607
#
_entry.id   32d50a18ebe8ffb23cc78ba9f41fc607
#
_cell.length_a   1.000
_cell.length_b   1.000
_cell.length_c   1.000
_cell.angle_alpha   90.00
_cell.angle_beta   90.00
_cell.angle_gamma   90.00
#
_symmetry.space_group_name_H-M   'P 1'
#
loop_
_entity.id
_entity.type
_entity.pdbx_description
1 polymer ?
#
loop_
_entity_poly.entity_id
_entity_poly.type
_entity_poly.pdbx_seq_one_letter_code
_entity_poly.pdbx_strand_id
1 'polypeptide(L)'
;YCRDKDKDKKDFVSDHDILYYVNRDDPRGPIPGKSSRDAQYENWEKGVENWYEKQKGVVVGDAPDEECKADDFSDYKPKVTLTTPGSTNSSSVTLSVDTDAPYGVDKVTYYVNDSEVGSSGSSPYSVGYSIPSDKNNSTLKIKAKLRDDNGNEVETTKDLSVSY
;
A
#
# COMPACT_ATOMS: atom_id res chain seq x y z
N TYR A 1 0.70 -14.62 -4.37
CA TYR A 1 1.79 -13.78 -4.89
C TYR A 1 1.71 -13.77 -6.39
N CYS A 2 1.87 -12.61 -7.00
CA CYS A 2 1.88 -12.40 -8.44
C CYS A 2 3.07 -11.49 -8.80
N ARG A 3 3.44 -11.45 -10.07
CA ARG A 3 4.61 -10.72 -10.57
C ARG A 3 4.23 -9.34 -11.09
N ASP A 4 4.85 -8.28 -10.59
CA ASP A 4 4.78 -6.93 -11.16
C ASP A 4 5.91 -6.76 -12.19
N LYS A 5 5.56 -6.64 -13.48
CA LYS A 5 6.54 -6.54 -14.58
C LYS A 5 7.56 -5.41 -14.44
N ASP A 6 7.18 -4.33 -13.77
CA ASP A 6 8.00 -3.12 -13.72
C ASP A 6 8.92 -3.07 -12.49
N LYS A 7 8.56 -3.77 -11.41
CA LYS A 7 9.28 -3.73 -10.13
C LYS A 7 10.11 -4.97 -9.83
N ASP A 8 9.69 -6.15 -10.30
CA ASP A 8 10.24 -7.43 -9.81
C ASP A 8 11.48 -7.94 -10.54
N LYS A 9 12.13 -7.12 -11.35
CA LYS A 9 13.38 -7.54 -12.03
C LYS A 9 14.58 -7.72 -11.10
N LYS A 10 14.46 -7.39 -9.80
CA LYS A 10 15.63 -7.28 -8.92
C LYS A 10 15.60 -8.08 -7.62
N ASP A 11 14.47 -8.55 -7.13
CA ASP A 11 14.37 -8.95 -5.71
C ASP A 11 13.89 -10.37 -5.43
N PHE A 12 13.61 -11.18 -6.47
CA PHE A 12 13.47 -12.63 -6.26
C PHE A 12 14.84 -13.27 -6.35
N VAL A 13 15.43 -13.49 -5.19
CA VAL A 13 16.61 -14.31 -5.03
C VAL A 13 16.11 -15.74 -4.91
N SER A 14 16.42 -16.60 -5.88
CA SER A 14 16.23 -18.02 -5.66
C SER A 14 17.16 -18.44 -4.51
N ASP A 15 16.72 -19.35 -3.66
CA ASP A 15 17.53 -19.92 -2.57
C ASP A 15 18.87 -20.48 -3.06
N HIS A 16 19.00 -20.74 -4.36
CA HIS A 16 20.23 -21.17 -5.03
C HIS A 16 21.23 -20.03 -5.31
N ASP A 17 20.84 -18.77 -5.24
CA ASP A 17 21.75 -17.65 -5.53
C ASP A 17 22.81 -17.40 -4.47
N ILE A 18 22.67 -17.99 -3.28
CA ILE A 18 23.62 -17.88 -2.18
C ILE A 18 24.69 -19.00 -2.24
N LEU A 19 24.36 -20.13 -2.84
CA LEU A 19 25.23 -21.28 -2.98
C LEU A 19 25.55 -21.53 -4.45
N TYR A 20 26.63 -20.92 -4.94
CA TYR A 20 27.14 -21.22 -6.26
C TYR A 20 27.76 -22.61 -6.29
N TYR A 21 27.19 -23.48 -7.09
CA TYR A 21 27.86 -24.71 -7.46
C TYR A 21 29.05 -24.39 -8.38
N VAL A 22 30.25 -24.53 -7.86
CA VAL A 22 31.48 -24.22 -8.58
C VAL A 22 32.14 -25.52 -9.06
N ASN A 23 32.45 -25.60 -10.35
CA ASN A 23 33.28 -26.70 -10.83
C ASN A 23 34.65 -26.61 -10.18
N ARG A 24 35.05 -27.65 -9.46
CA ARG A 24 36.32 -27.73 -8.73
C ARG A 24 37.53 -27.61 -9.65
N ASP A 25 37.41 -28.14 -10.88
CA ASP A 25 38.50 -28.18 -11.85
C ASP A 25 38.59 -26.86 -12.66
N ASP A 26 37.49 -26.09 -12.70
CA ASP A 26 37.40 -24.74 -13.29
C ASP A 26 36.52 -23.82 -12.45
N PRO A 27 37.05 -23.25 -11.34
CA PRO A 27 36.29 -22.44 -10.41
C PRO A 27 35.79 -21.10 -11.00
N ARG A 28 36.28 -20.68 -12.16
CA ARG A 28 35.93 -19.47 -12.86
C ARG A 28 35.16 -19.73 -14.15
N GLY A 29 34.91 -20.99 -14.44
CA GLY A 29 34.15 -21.41 -15.60
C GLY A 29 32.64 -21.22 -15.45
N PRO A 30 31.88 -21.57 -16.49
CA PRO A 30 30.40 -21.47 -16.44
C PRO A 30 29.85 -22.41 -15.34
N ILE A 31 28.75 -22.00 -14.76
CA ILE A 31 28.05 -22.78 -13.73
C ILE A 31 27.69 -24.15 -14.30
N PRO A 32 28.11 -25.26 -13.66
CA PRO A 32 27.81 -26.60 -14.16
C PRO A 32 26.30 -26.88 -14.13
N GLY A 33 25.76 -27.40 -15.20
CA GLY A 33 24.35 -27.70 -15.34
C GLY A 33 23.80 -28.84 -14.46
N LYS A 34 24.60 -29.42 -13.56
CA LYS A 34 24.16 -30.46 -12.62
C LYS A 34 24.96 -30.39 -11.31
N SER A 35 24.25 -30.11 -10.24
CA SER A 35 24.74 -30.11 -8.85
C SER A 35 25.16 -31.50 -8.35
N SER A 36 24.74 -32.59 -9.01
CA SER A 36 24.95 -33.98 -8.60
C SER A 36 26.39 -34.45 -8.56
N ARG A 37 27.36 -33.60 -8.93
CA ARG A 37 28.80 -33.91 -8.85
C ARG A 37 29.46 -33.46 -7.55
N ASP A 38 28.77 -32.70 -6.72
CA ASP A 38 29.26 -32.30 -5.40
C ASP A 38 28.47 -33.06 -4.32
N ALA A 39 29.15 -34.02 -3.66
CA ALA A 39 28.52 -34.81 -2.61
C ALA A 39 28.12 -34.00 -1.36
N GLN A 40 28.57 -32.74 -1.26
CA GLN A 40 28.24 -31.86 -0.16
C GLN A 40 27.12 -30.85 -0.52
N TYR A 41 26.74 -30.76 -1.79
CA TYR A 41 25.74 -29.77 -2.25
C TYR A 41 24.43 -29.88 -1.49
N GLU A 42 23.87 -31.09 -1.37
CA GLU A 42 22.61 -31.33 -0.66
C GLU A 42 22.68 -30.94 0.83
N ASN A 43 23.86 -31.16 1.47
CA ASN A 43 24.03 -30.77 2.86
C ASN A 43 24.11 -29.26 3.06
N TRP A 44 24.73 -28.56 2.12
CA TRP A 44 24.83 -27.10 2.13
C TRP A 44 23.45 -26.48 1.85
N GLU A 45 22.72 -27.01 0.86
CA GLU A 45 21.39 -26.55 0.50
C GLU A 45 20.42 -26.71 1.67
N LYS A 46 20.40 -27.86 2.31
CA LYS A 46 19.59 -28.10 3.50
C LYS A 46 19.91 -27.14 4.66
N GLY A 47 21.16 -26.74 4.78
CA GLY A 47 21.57 -25.70 5.75
C GLY A 47 20.96 -24.33 5.45
N VAL A 48 20.92 -23.95 4.18
CA VAL A 48 20.33 -22.69 3.70
C VAL A 48 18.81 -22.72 3.86
N GLU A 49 18.14 -23.78 3.43
CA GLU A 49 16.70 -23.98 3.61
C GLU A 49 16.28 -23.83 5.09
N ASN A 50 16.97 -24.53 5.98
CA ASN A 50 16.71 -24.46 7.42
C ASN A 50 16.94 -23.04 8.01
N TRP A 51 17.82 -22.26 7.40
CA TRP A 51 18.03 -20.86 7.81
C TRP A 51 16.91 -19.98 7.32
N TYR A 52 16.48 -20.11 6.06
CA TYR A 52 15.36 -19.36 5.49
C TYR A 52 14.05 -19.62 6.20
N GLU A 53 13.73 -20.88 6.53
CA GLU A 53 12.51 -21.23 7.28
C GLU A 53 12.39 -20.48 8.62
N LYS A 54 13.50 -20.05 9.20
CA LYS A 54 13.54 -19.28 10.44
C LYS A 54 13.42 -17.77 10.24
N GLN A 55 13.55 -17.29 9.01
CA GLN A 55 13.43 -15.86 8.71
C GLN A 55 11.98 -15.46 8.50
N LYS A 56 11.50 -14.51 9.31
CA LYS A 56 10.15 -13.96 9.13
C LYS A 56 10.13 -13.01 7.92
N GLY A 57 9.21 -13.22 6.99
CA GLY A 57 8.99 -12.33 5.86
C GLY A 57 9.86 -12.60 4.63
N VAL A 58 10.67 -13.65 4.64
CA VAL A 58 11.40 -14.10 3.45
C VAL A 58 10.57 -15.18 2.74
N VAL A 59 10.29 -14.99 1.47
CA VAL A 59 9.64 -15.98 0.62
C VAL A 59 10.74 -16.70 -0.18
N VAL A 60 10.90 -17.99 0.10
CA VAL A 60 11.80 -18.86 -0.63
C VAL A 60 11.06 -19.51 -1.79
N GLY A 61 11.60 -19.43 -2.97
CA GLY A 61 11.06 -20.07 -4.18
C GLY A 61 11.23 -19.22 -5.43
N ASP A 62 10.90 -19.81 -6.56
CA ASP A 62 10.91 -19.11 -7.83
C ASP A 62 9.84 -18.00 -7.87
N ALA A 63 10.15 -16.91 -8.56
CA ALA A 63 9.17 -15.85 -8.78
C ALA A 63 7.92 -16.44 -9.46
N PRO A 64 6.71 -16.05 -9.02
CA PRO A 64 5.48 -16.52 -9.67
C PRO A 64 5.48 -16.19 -11.15
N ASP A 65 5.05 -17.14 -11.98
CA ASP A 65 4.90 -16.94 -13.44
C ASP A 65 3.67 -16.08 -13.79
N GLU A 66 2.72 -15.98 -12.86
CA GLU A 66 1.49 -15.21 -13.07
C GLU A 66 1.71 -13.71 -12.89
N GLU A 67 1.27 -12.94 -13.88
CA GLU A 67 1.25 -11.48 -13.80
C GLU A 67 0.16 -10.99 -12.87
N CYS A 68 0.49 -9.99 -12.04
CA CYS A 68 -0.49 -9.31 -11.20
C CYS A 68 -1.53 -8.58 -12.05
N LYS A 69 -2.80 -8.80 -11.75
CA LYS A 69 -3.89 -7.99 -12.28
C LYS A 69 -4.22 -6.88 -11.31
N ALA A 70 -4.68 -5.73 -11.82
CA ALA A 70 -5.04 -4.59 -10.98
C ALA A 70 -6.09 -4.94 -9.90
N ASP A 71 -6.95 -5.91 -10.19
CA ASP A 71 -8.02 -6.37 -9.29
C ASP A 71 -7.52 -7.26 -8.15
N ASP A 72 -6.34 -7.89 -8.30
CA ASP A 72 -5.75 -8.76 -7.26
C ASP A 72 -5.39 -7.98 -5.97
N PHE A 73 -5.30 -6.66 -6.07
CA PHE A 73 -4.97 -5.76 -4.96
C PHE A 73 -6.12 -4.85 -4.53
N SER A 74 -7.34 -5.10 -5.02
CA SER A 74 -8.51 -4.27 -4.69
C SER A 74 -8.79 -4.25 -3.18
N ASP A 75 -8.58 -5.37 -2.49
CA ASP A 75 -8.79 -5.50 -1.05
C ASP A 75 -7.72 -4.81 -0.20
N TYR A 76 -6.58 -4.46 -0.81
CA TYR A 76 -5.48 -3.75 -0.15
C TYR A 76 -5.49 -2.25 -0.40
N LYS A 77 -6.41 -1.76 -1.25
CA LYS A 77 -6.59 -0.32 -1.47
C LYS A 77 -7.37 0.30 -0.31
N PRO A 78 -6.96 1.47 0.18
CA PRO A 78 -7.74 2.17 1.18
C PRO A 78 -9.09 2.62 0.62
N LYS A 79 -10.09 2.70 1.49
CA LYS A 79 -11.42 3.24 1.18
C LYS A 79 -11.70 4.38 2.14
N VAL A 80 -12.40 5.39 1.66
CA VAL A 80 -12.81 6.55 2.45
C VAL A 80 -14.23 6.94 2.11
N THR A 81 -15.04 7.22 3.12
CA THR A 81 -16.43 7.66 2.96
C THR A 81 -16.69 8.89 3.82
N LEU A 82 -17.19 9.98 3.22
CA LEU A 82 -17.57 11.19 3.97
C LEU A 82 -18.82 10.93 4.83
N THR A 83 -18.65 11.03 6.14
CA THR A 83 -19.73 10.97 7.15
C THR A 83 -20.27 12.36 7.49
N THR A 84 -19.64 13.43 6.98
CA THR A 84 -20.13 14.81 7.07
C THR A 84 -21.61 14.91 6.69
N PRO A 85 -22.47 15.65 7.42
CA PRO A 85 -23.86 15.85 7.06
C PRO A 85 -24.03 16.37 5.63
N GLY A 86 -25.13 16.03 4.96
CA GLY A 86 -25.47 16.56 3.63
C GLY A 86 -26.03 17.98 3.67
N SER A 87 -26.40 18.49 4.87
CA SER A 87 -26.91 19.85 5.08
C SER A 87 -26.55 20.35 6.48
N THR A 88 -26.45 21.66 6.62
CA THR A 88 -26.27 22.34 7.91
C THR A 88 -27.01 23.67 7.95
N ASN A 89 -27.53 23.99 9.15
CA ASN A 89 -28.12 25.29 9.48
C ASN A 89 -27.23 26.09 10.45
N SER A 90 -25.96 25.75 10.51
CA SER A 90 -24.94 26.38 11.36
C SER A 90 -23.87 27.03 10.51
N SER A 91 -23.24 28.08 11.04
CA SER A 91 -22.03 28.71 10.49
C SER A 91 -20.75 27.88 10.65
N SER A 92 -20.86 26.65 11.16
CA SER A 92 -19.74 25.72 11.27
C SER A 92 -20.20 24.29 11.09
N VAL A 93 -19.31 23.44 10.63
CA VAL A 93 -19.54 22.00 10.46
C VAL A 93 -18.27 21.21 10.77
N THR A 94 -18.44 20.01 11.30
CA THR A 94 -17.33 19.07 11.42
C THR A 94 -17.27 18.20 10.16
N LEU A 95 -16.15 18.27 9.46
CA LEU A 95 -15.84 17.38 8.34
C LEU A 95 -15.28 16.10 8.90
N SER A 96 -15.83 14.96 8.54
CA SER A 96 -15.45 13.65 9.07
C SER A 96 -15.59 12.55 8.03
N VAL A 97 -14.84 11.48 8.22
CA VAL A 97 -14.83 10.30 7.34
C VAL A 97 -14.86 9.02 8.16
N ASP A 98 -15.41 7.97 7.54
CA ASP A 98 -15.11 6.59 7.86
C ASP A 98 -13.99 6.09 6.93
N THR A 99 -13.05 5.34 7.47
CA THR A 99 -11.88 4.84 6.74
C THR A 99 -11.76 3.33 6.87
N ASP A 100 -11.42 2.67 5.77
CA ASP A 100 -11.00 1.28 5.72
C ASP A 100 -9.65 1.26 5.01
N ALA A 101 -8.56 1.18 5.78
CA ALA A 101 -7.20 1.24 5.28
C ALA A 101 -6.39 0.09 5.89
N PRO A 102 -6.20 -1.02 5.15
CA PRO A 102 -5.52 -2.22 5.64
C PRO A 102 -4.09 -1.97 6.15
N TYR A 103 -3.44 -0.94 5.64
CA TYR A 103 -2.06 -0.56 6.02
C TYR A 103 -1.99 0.60 7.02
N GLY A 104 -3.13 1.03 7.58
CA GLY A 104 -3.18 2.21 8.43
C GLY A 104 -3.47 3.50 7.64
N VAL A 105 -3.70 4.59 8.38
CA VAL A 105 -3.99 5.92 7.79
C VAL A 105 -2.89 6.89 8.21
N ASP A 106 -2.10 7.30 7.23
CA ASP A 106 -1.10 8.37 7.42
C ASP A 106 -1.79 9.72 7.64
N LYS A 107 -2.71 10.09 6.72
CA LYS A 107 -3.37 11.40 6.78
C LYS A 107 -4.68 11.44 6.00
N VAL A 108 -5.67 12.18 6.52
CA VAL A 108 -6.85 12.62 5.78
C VAL A 108 -6.81 14.13 5.62
N THR A 109 -6.90 14.61 4.38
CA THR A 109 -6.92 16.04 4.04
C THR A 109 -8.29 16.42 3.50
N TYR A 110 -8.86 17.53 3.98
CA TYR A 110 -10.16 18.02 3.60
C TYR A 110 -10.08 19.27 2.74
N TYR A 111 -10.95 19.32 1.75
CA TYR A 111 -11.10 20.44 0.84
C TYR A 111 -12.56 20.89 0.78
N VAL A 112 -12.77 22.19 0.67
CA VAL A 112 -14.07 22.82 0.40
C VAL A 112 -13.93 23.64 -0.86
N ASN A 113 -14.74 23.34 -1.89
CA ASN A 113 -14.64 23.97 -3.21
C ASN A 113 -13.19 23.98 -3.73
N ASP A 114 -12.51 22.84 -3.63
CA ASP A 114 -11.13 22.58 -4.03
C ASP A 114 -10.03 23.36 -3.25
N SER A 115 -10.42 24.13 -2.22
CA SER A 115 -9.47 24.76 -1.30
C SER A 115 -9.24 23.88 -0.07
N GLU A 116 -7.99 23.61 0.28
CA GLU A 116 -7.65 22.86 1.49
C GLU A 116 -8.08 23.63 2.75
N VAL A 117 -8.79 22.96 3.65
CA VAL A 117 -9.31 23.55 4.89
C VAL A 117 -8.73 22.91 6.14
N GLY A 118 -8.03 21.79 6.02
CA GLY A 118 -7.32 21.16 7.11
C GLY A 118 -7.03 19.68 6.88
N SER A 119 -6.31 19.08 7.79
CA SER A 119 -5.97 17.66 7.75
C SER A 119 -5.91 17.04 9.14
N SER A 120 -6.06 15.73 9.25
CA SER A 120 -5.94 14.95 10.48
C SER A 120 -5.16 13.66 10.22
N GLY A 121 -4.15 13.37 11.06
CA GLY A 121 -3.35 12.13 11.04
C GLY A 121 -3.73 11.15 12.14
N SER A 122 -4.81 11.39 12.89
CA SER A 122 -5.25 10.51 13.97
C SER A 122 -6.77 10.41 14.03
N SER A 123 -7.26 9.24 14.45
CA SER A 123 -8.68 9.03 14.70
C SER A 123 -9.20 10.06 15.73
N PRO A 124 -10.38 10.66 15.50
CA PRO A 124 -11.43 10.30 14.56
C PRO A 124 -11.29 10.92 13.15
N TYR A 125 -10.13 11.34 12.71
CA TYR A 125 -9.86 11.90 11.37
C TYR A 125 -10.87 13.00 10.99
N SER A 126 -11.06 13.98 11.85
CA SER A 126 -12.04 15.05 11.65
C SER A 126 -11.41 16.43 11.73
N VAL A 127 -12.03 17.40 11.04
CA VAL A 127 -11.63 18.80 11.00
C VAL A 127 -12.86 19.70 11.15
N GLY A 128 -12.79 20.68 12.04
CA GLY A 128 -13.81 21.73 12.15
C GLY A 128 -13.64 22.74 11.01
N TYR A 129 -14.72 23.06 10.31
CA TYR A 129 -14.74 24.07 9.27
C TYR A 129 -15.75 25.18 9.61
N SER A 130 -15.28 26.43 9.67
CA SER A 130 -16.11 27.61 9.79
C SER A 130 -16.56 28.08 8.41
N ILE A 131 -17.87 28.13 8.18
CA ILE A 131 -18.44 28.48 6.90
C ILE A 131 -18.49 30.00 6.79
N PRO A 132 -17.85 30.61 5.78
CA PRO A 132 -17.92 32.05 5.55
C PRO A 132 -19.36 32.52 5.30
N SER A 133 -19.72 33.72 5.80
CA SER A 133 -21.08 34.24 5.70
C SER A 133 -21.58 34.45 4.26
N ASP A 134 -20.66 34.69 3.31
CA ASP A 134 -20.96 34.78 1.88
C ASP A 134 -21.34 33.43 1.25
N LYS A 135 -21.18 32.33 1.98
CA LYS A 135 -21.59 30.98 1.59
C LYS A 135 -22.91 30.53 2.20
N ASN A 136 -23.56 31.39 2.95
CA ASN A 136 -24.95 31.11 3.40
C ASN A 136 -25.89 30.93 2.21
N ASN A 137 -26.85 30.02 2.32
CA ASN A 137 -27.77 29.63 1.26
C ASN A 137 -27.09 29.14 -0.03
N SER A 138 -25.99 28.44 0.11
CA SER A 138 -25.25 27.85 -1.01
C SER A 138 -24.97 26.34 -0.79
N THR A 139 -24.50 25.71 -1.84
CA THR A 139 -23.99 24.31 -1.77
C THR A 139 -22.48 24.33 -1.88
N LEU A 140 -21.81 23.70 -0.93
CA LEU A 140 -20.37 23.53 -0.88
C LEU A 140 -20.01 22.12 -1.29
N LYS A 141 -19.01 21.98 -2.14
CA LYS A 141 -18.43 20.67 -2.49
C LYS A 141 -17.35 20.30 -1.48
N ILE A 142 -17.63 19.28 -0.70
CA ILE A 142 -16.66 18.73 0.27
C ILE A 142 -15.91 17.60 -0.39
N LYS A 143 -14.57 17.59 -0.28
CA LYS A 143 -13.73 16.50 -0.71
C LYS A 143 -12.82 16.08 0.43
N ALA A 144 -12.70 14.78 0.65
CA ALA A 144 -11.72 14.20 1.55
C ALA A 144 -10.77 13.31 0.76
N LYS A 145 -9.47 13.50 0.99
CA LYS A 145 -8.39 12.71 0.41
C LYS A 145 -7.67 11.97 1.53
N LEU A 146 -7.73 10.65 1.51
CA LEU A 146 -7.00 9.79 2.43
C LEU A 146 -5.71 9.31 1.77
N ARG A 147 -4.62 9.34 2.53
CA ARG A 147 -3.36 8.67 2.23
C ARG A 147 -3.10 7.63 3.30
N ASP A 148 -2.77 6.41 2.90
CA ASP A 148 -2.38 5.33 3.82
C ASP A 148 -0.87 5.35 4.11
N ASP A 149 -0.43 4.51 5.06
CA ASP A 149 0.99 4.41 5.46
C ASP A 149 1.90 3.87 4.35
N ASN A 150 1.34 3.23 3.32
CA ASN A 150 2.07 2.79 2.12
C ASN A 150 2.09 3.84 1.00
N GLY A 151 1.45 5.00 1.22
CA GLY A 151 1.39 6.09 0.26
C GLY A 151 0.31 5.95 -0.81
N ASN A 152 -0.61 4.97 -0.70
CA ASN A 152 -1.77 4.90 -1.58
C ASN A 152 -2.76 6.00 -1.22
N GLU A 153 -3.38 6.59 -2.25
CA GLU A 153 -4.30 7.69 -2.09
C GLU A 153 -5.68 7.34 -2.64
N VAL A 154 -6.72 7.77 -1.93
CA VAL A 154 -8.11 7.66 -2.37
C VAL A 154 -8.86 8.92 -1.98
N GLU A 155 -9.82 9.33 -2.78
CA GLU A 155 -10.65 10.51 -2.49
C GLU A 155 -12.13 10.20 -2.61
N THR A 156 -12.93 10.98 -1.88
CA THR A 156 -14.40 10.96 -1.93
C THR A 156 -14.92 12.39 -1.90
N THR A 157 -16.08 12.61 -2.51
CA THR A 157 -16.72 13.92 -2.54
C THR A 157 -18.19 13.84 -2.13
N LYS A 158 -18.68 14.90 -1.51
CA LYS A 158 -20.07 15.04 -1.10
C LYS A 158 -20.49 16.51 -1.10
N ASP A 159 -21.71 16.79 -1.50
CA ASP A 159 -22.28 18.14 -1.42
C ASP A 159 -22.81 18.40 -0.02
N LEU A 160 -22.61 19.62 0.48
CA LEU A 160 -23.12 20.16 1.73
C LEU A 160 -24.00 21.38 1.43
N SER A 161 -25.27 21.26 1.68
CA SER A 161 -26.23 22.41 1.59
C SER A 161 -26.14 23.25 2.86
N VAL A 162 -25.93 24.54 2.71
CA VAL A 162 -25.76 25.49 3.83
C VAL A 162 -26.97 26.44 3.87
N SER A 163 -27.56 26.62 5.07
CA SER A 163 -28.71 27.48 5.27
C SER A 163 -28.78 27.90 6.74
N TYR A 164 -28.20 29.05 7.09
CA TYR A 164 -28.22 29.64 8.45
C TYR A 164 -28.46 31.12 8.46
#